data_bbba2255cf59db62a9931bd075bc3366
#
_entry.id   bbba2255cf59db62a9931bd075bc3366
#
_cell.length_a   1.000
_cell.length_b   1.000
_cell.length_c   1.000
_cell.angle_alpha   90.00
_cell.angle_beta   90.00
_cell.angle_gamma   90.00
#
_symmetry.space_group_name_H-M   'P 1'
#
loop_
_entity.id
_entity.type
_entity.pdbx_description
1 polymer ?
#
loop_
_entity_poly.entity_id
_entity_poly.type
_entity_poly.pdbx_seq_one_letter_code
_entity_poly.pdbx_strand_id
1 'polypeptide(L)'
;FSEVLDKINKEYVEDVNQSDAMDAAINGVLQSLDPYSAYMSPDSFENMQTETSGEFGGLGIEVGMEAGVVKVISPIDNSPASKVGIKAGDYIVKINDIQVQGKSLTEAVDLMRGPVGTDIEITVRRVGEKKALTFIITRDIIKVASVKSEIIDDRTGYIRLTSFNENSSDQIEDKIKEFKKSGKVKNYILDLRNNPGGLLSQAIKI
;
A
#
# COMPACT_ATOMS: atom_id res chain seq x y z
N PHE A 1 -10.46 -14.72 -32.91
CA PHE A 1 -10.09 -13.75 -31.89
C PHE A 1 -8.99 -12.83 -32.42
N SER A 2 -7.87 -13.41 -32.94
CA SER A 2 -6.73 -12.64 -33.48
C SER A 2 -7.13 -11.68 -34.62
N GLU A 3 -8.02 -12.12 -35.51
CA GLU A 3 -8.53 -11.27 -36.60
C GLU A 3 -9.28 -10.03 -36.10
N VAL A 4 -9.99 -10.15 -34.98
CA VAL A 4 -10.70 -9.02 -34.35
C VAL A 4 -9.71 -8.04 -33.75
N LEU A 5 -8.69 -8.52 -33.06
CA LEU A 5 -7.63 -7.68 -32.51
C LEU A 5 -6.83 -6.97 -33.61
N ASP A 6 -6.48 -7.69 -34.68
CA ASP A 6 -5.82 -7.10 -35.84
C ASP A 6 -6.66 -5.98 -36.49
N LYS A 7 -7.99 -6.17 -36.56
CA LYS A 7 -8.87 -5.18 -37.08
C LYS A 7 -8.97 -3.95 -36.17
N ILE A 8 -9.06 -4.16 -34.87
CA ILE A 8 -9.04 -3.06 -33.88
C ILE A 8 -7.75 -2.24 -34.02
N ASN A 9 -6.60 -2.89 -34.07
CA ASN A 9 -5.30 -2.21 -34.21
C ASN A 9 -5.17 -1.40 -35.53
N LYS A 10 -5.84 -1.83 -36.58
CA LYS A 10 -5.73 -1.18 -37.88
C LYS A 10 -6.76 -0.08 -38.11
N GLU A 11 -7.94 -0.21 -37.52
CA GLU A 11 -9.10 0.62 -37.87
C GLU A 11 -9.59 1.52 -36.73
N TYR A 12 -9.14 1.28 -35.48
CA TYR A 12 -9.52 2.13 -34.37
C TYR A 12 -8.74 3.45 -34.37
N VAL A 13 -9.43 4.54 -33.95
CA VAL A 13 -8.92 5.91 -34.09
C VAL A 13 -7.78 6.23 -33.13
N GLU A 14 -7.70 5.54 -32.00
CA GLU A 14 -6.66 5.71 -30.96
C GLU A 14 -5.79 4.47 -30.89
N ASP A 15 -4.53 4.65 -30.45
CA ASP A 15 -3.63 3.54 -30.20
C ASP A 15 -4.15 2.65 -29.04
N VAL A 16 -4.34 1.37 -29.32
CA VAL A 16 -4.84 0.41 -28.33
C VAL A 16 -3.66 -0.37 -27.75
N ASN A 17 -3.52 -0.35 -26.43
CA ASN A 17 -2.56 -1.22 -25.74
C ASN A 17 -3.02 -2.68 -25.90
N GLN A 18 -2.22 -3.47 -26.60
CA GLN A 18 -2.54 -4.87 -26.87
C GLN A 18 -2.58 -5.73 -25.59
N SER A 19 -1.75 -5.43 -24.60
CA SER A 19 -1.74 -6.14 -23.31
C SER A 19 -3.06 -5.92 -22.57
N ASP A 20 -3.48 -4.67 -22.45
CA ASP A 20 -4.72 -4.33 -21.75
C ASP A 20 -5.96 -4.89 -22.48
N ALA A 21 -5.94 -4.89 -23.81
CA ALA A 21 -7.01 -5.48 -24.61
C ALA A 21 -7.08 -7.02 -24.43
N MET A 22 -5.93 -7.67 -24.30
CA MET A 22 -5.87 -9.11 -24.05
C MET A 22 -6.38 -9.45 -22.64
N ASP A 23 -5.95 -8.71 -21.63
CA ASP A 23 -6.38 -8.88 -20.23
C ASP A 23 -7.89 -8.69 -20.10
N ALA A 24 -8.44 -7.65 -20.77
CA ALA A 24 -9.88 -7.42 -20.82
C ALA A 24 -10.65 -8.56 -21.50
N ALA A 25 -10.09 -9.13 -22.57
CA ALA A 25 -10.70 -10.25 -23.27
C ALA A 25 -10.71 -11.54 -22.43
N ILE A 26 -9.59 -11.85 -21.75
CA ILE A 26 -9.50 -13.00 -20.83
C ILE A 26 -10.52 -12.82 -19.71
N ASN A 27 -10.59 -11.63 -19.10
CA ASN A 27 -11.57 -11.32 -18.07
C ASN A 27 -13.01 -11.50 -18.58
N GLY A 28 -13.33 -11.05 -19.79
CA GLY A 28 -14.64 -11.23 -20.39
C GLY A 28 -15.04 -12.69 -20.55
N VAL A 29 -14.09 -13.56 -20.92
CA VAL A 29 -14.31 -15.01 -20.99
C VAL A 29 -14.56 -15.59 -19.59
N LEU A 30 -13.75 -15.25 -18.60
CA LEU A 30 -13.91 -15.78 -17.24
C LEU A 30 -15.20 -15.32 -16.58
N GLN A 31 -15.58 -14.06 -16.73
CA GLN A 31 -16.86 -13.53 -16.21
C GLN A 31 -18.09 -14.18 -16.86
N SER A 32 -17.96 -14.76 -18.05
CA SER A 32 -19.05 -15.53 -18.67
C SER A 32 -19.28 -16.89 -18.03
N LEU A 33 -18.32 -17.41 -17.22
CA LEU A 33 -18.42 -18.68 -16.52
C LEU A 33 -19.18 -18.51 -15.20
N ASP A 34 -18.75 -17.54 -14.38
CA ASP A 34 -19.35 -17.21 -13.09
C ASP A 34 -18.89 -15.81 -12.62
N PRO A 35 -19.59 -15.19 -11.65
CA PRO A 35 -19.23 -13.84 -11.18
C PRO A 35 -17.98 -13.78 -10.28
N TYR A 36 -17.38 -14.90 -9.93
CA TYR A 36 -16.23 -14.99 -9.03
C TYR A 36 -14.94 -15.30 -9.77
N SER A 37 -15.02 -15.78 -11.02
CA SER A 37 -13.85 -16.04 -11.84
C SER A 37 -13.33 -14.73 -12.47
N ALA A 38 -12.05 -14.45 -12.23
CA ALA A 38 -11.39 -13.27 -12.76
C ALA A 38 -9.92 -13.57 -13.12
N TYR A 39 -9.43 -12.89 -14.12
CA TYR A 39 -8.00 -12.84 -14.41
C TYR A 39 -7.39 -11.65 -13.69
N MET A 40 -6.23 -11.86 -13.12
CA MET A 40 -5.42 -10.78 -12.54
C MET A 40 -4.19 -10.57 -13.40
N SER A 41 -3.97 -9.35 -13.86
CA SER A 41 -2.68 -8.96 -14.44
C SER A 41 -1.55 -9.16 -13.40
N PRO A 42 -0.29 -9.26 -13.81
CA PRO A 42 0.84 -9.37 -12.88
C PRO A 42 0.79 -8.33 -11.76
N ASP A 43 0.54 -7.06 -12.10
CA ASP A 43 0.47 -5.96 -11.14
C ASP A 43 -0.72 -6.11 -10.17
N SER A 44 -1.89 -6.53 -10.67
CA SER A 44 -3.06 -6.79 -9.83
C SER A 44 -2.84 -7.95 -8.88
N PHE A 45 -2.13 -8.99 -9.33
CA PHE A 45 -1.77 -10.13 -8.50
C PHE A 45 -0.77 -9.74 -7.40
N GLU A 46 0.26 -8.95 -7.73
CA GLU A 46 1.23 -8.44 -6.75
C GLU A 46 0.56 -7.54 -5.69
N ASN A 47 -0.37 -6.68 -6.11
CA ASN A 47 -1.16 -5.88 -5.18
C ASN A 47 -2.02 -6.74 -4.26
N MET A 48 -2.69 -7.75 -4.79
CA MET A 48 -3.47 -8.70 -3.99
C MET A 48 -2.59 -9.47 -3.00
N GLN A 49 -1.40 -9.92 -3.42
CA GLN A 49 -0.44 -10.56 -2.52
C GLN A 49 -0.03 -9.62 -1.38
N THR A 50 0.25 -8.36 -1.69
CA THR A 50 0.60 -7.32 -0.72
C THR A 50 -0.53 -7.10 0.29
N GLU A 51 -1.78 -6.99 -0.17
CA GLU A 51 -2.95 -6.84 0.71
C GLU A 51 -3.15 -8.07 1.60
N THR A 52 -2.92 -9.25 1.07
CA THR A 52 -3.08 -10.54 1.76
C THR A 52 -1.97 -10.77 2.79
N SER A 53 -0.71 -10.55 2.43
CA SER A 53 0.42 -10.66 3.36
C SER A 53 0.41 -9.54 4.40
N GLY A 54 -0.11 -8.36 4.05
CA GLY A 54 0.00 -7.15 4.86
C GLY A 54 1.43 -6.60 4.91
N GLU A 55 2.25 -6.97 3.93
CA GLU A 55 3.66 -6.56 3.83
C GLU A 55 4.00 -6.24 2.38
N PHE A 56 4.85 -5.24 2.15
CA PHE A 56 5.36 -4.91 0.82
C PHE A 56 6.78 -4.38 0.87
N GLY A 57 7.51 -4.53 -0.24
CA GLY A 57 8.83 -3.93 -0.41
C GLY A 57 8.72 -2.44 -0.68
N GLY A 58 9.32 -1.62 0.18
CA GLY A 58 9.21 -0.17 0.04
C GLY A 58 10.08 0.62 1.00
N LEU A 59 9.75 1.90 1.13
CA LEU A 59 10.53 2.87 1.91
C LEU A 59 9.93 3.12 3.30
N GLY A 60 8.64 2.81 3.48
CA GLY A 60 7.90 3.12 4.71
C GLY A 60 7.62 4.61 4.87
N ILE A 61 7.01 5.21 3.84
CA ILE A 61 6.60 6.61 3.82
C ILE A 61 5.11 6.68 3.51
N GLU A 62 4.37 7.39 4.33
CA GLU A 62 3.02 7.83 4.00
C GLU A 62 3.09 9.12 3.20
N VAL A 63 2.50 9.14 2.01
CA VAL A 63 2.56 10.27 1.08
C VAL A 63 1.17 10.71 0.65
N GLY A 64 1.05 11.96 0.28
CA GLY A 64 -0.16 12.55 -0.28
C GLY A 64 0.17 13.59 -1.34
N MET A 65 -0.86 14.08 -2.03
CA MET A 65 -0.71 15.16 -3.01
C MET A 65 -1.04 16.50 -2.35
N GLU A 66 -0.16 17.49 -2.51
CA GLU A 66 -0.40 18.87 -2.12
C GLU A 66 0.06 19.79 -3.25
N ALA A 67 -0.86 20.57 -3.80
CA ALA A 67 -0.61 21.50 -4.91
C ALA A 67 0.10 20.85 -6.12
N GLY A 68 -0.24 19.61 -6.47
CA GLY A 68 0.34 18.88 -7.60
C GLY A 68 1.75 18.31 -7.35
N VAL A 69 2.17 18.28 -6.09
CA VAL A 69 3.48 17.72 -5.68
C VAL A 69 3.26 16.63 -4.64
N VAL A 70 4.07 15.59 -4.69
CA VAL A 70 4.03 14.50 -3.70
C VAL A 70 4.68 14.99 -2.40
N LYS A 71 3.91 14.99 -1.31
CA LYS A 71 4.35 15.42 0.01
C LYS A 71 4.41 14.23 0.96
N VAL A 72 5.47 14.14 1.74
CA VAL A 72 5.58 13.20 2.86
C VAL A 72 4.65 13.66 3.97
N ILE A 73 3.63 12.85 4.28
CA ILE A 73 2.75 13.05 5.44
C ILE A 73 3.50 12.62 6.69
N SER A 74 4.01 11.38 6.69
CA SER A 74 4.82 10.86 7.79
C SER A 74 5.69 9.69 7.30
N PRO A 75 6.96 9.60 7.69
CA PRO A 75 7.70 8.35 7.63
C PRO A 75 7.18 7.41 8.72
N ILE A 76 7.10 6.12 8.42
CA ILE A 76 6.78 5.07 9.40
C ILE A 76 7.98 4.90 10.34
N ASP A 77 7.73 4.80 11.63
CA ASP A 77 8.78 4.61 12.62
C ASP A 77 9.63 3.36 12.32
N ASN A 78 10.94 3.49 12.48
CA ASN A 78 11.94 2.44 12.19
C ASN A 78 12.00 1.96 10.73
N SER A 79 11.28 2.59 9.82
CA SER A 79 11.35 2.31 8.38
C SER A 79 12.69 2.74 7.76
N PRO A 80 13.04 2.25 6.56
CA PRO A 80 14.20 2.72 5.81
C PRO A 80 14.26 4.24 5.65
N ALA A 81 13.14 4.85 5.28
CA ALA A 81 13.05 6.29 5.09
C ALA A 81 13.25 7.08 6.39
N SER A 82 12.70 6.60 7.49
CA SER A 82 12.90 7.21 8.81
C SER A 82 14.38 7.17 9.23
N LYS A 83 15.06 6.05 8.99
CA LYS A 83 16.49 5.86 9.33
C LYS A 83 17.42 6.79 8.58
N VAL A 84 17.14 7.12 7.32
CA VAL A 84 17.96 8.06 6.52
C VAL A 84 17.59 9.52 6.77
N GLY A 85 16.54 9.83 7.53
CA GLY A 85 16.18 11.17 7.95
C GLY A 85 15.19 11.89 7.03
N ILE A 86 14.36 11.18 6.27
CA ILE A 86 13.16 11.74 5.64
C ILE A 86 12.20 12.18 6.74
N LYS A 87 11.54 13.33 6.56
CA LYS A 87 10.67 13.94 7.56
C LYS A 87 9.29 14.28 7.00
N ALA A 88 8.32 14.36 7.90
CA ALA A 88 7.02 14.92 7.57
C ALA A 88 7.17 16.34 7.00
N GLY A 89 6.43 16.64 5.94
CA GLY A 89 6.49 17.92 5.24
C GLY A 89 7.55 18.02 4.15
N ASP A 90 8.35 16.98 3.90
CA ASP A 90 9.25 16.91 2.75
C ASP A 90 8.43 16.80 1.46
N TYR A 91 8.82 17.52 0.41
CA TYR A 91 8.23 17.41 -0.93
C TYR A 91 9.15 16.58 -1.82
N ILE A 92 8.68 15.43 -2.28
CA ILE A 92 9.44 14.56 -3.18
C ILE A 92 9.42 15.18 -4.56
N VAL A 93 10.59 15.54 -5.07
CA VAL A 93 10.75 16.19 -6.37
C VAL A 93 11.33 15.28 -7.43
N LYS A 94 12.10 14.25 -7.02
CA LYS A 94 12.73 13.30 -7.93
C LYS A 94 12.84 11.92 -7.29
N ILE A 95 12.61 10.89 -8.07
CA ILE A 95 12.78 9.48 -7.72
C ILE A 95 13.70 8.86 -8.76
N ASN A 96 14.90 8.43 -8.35
CA ASN A 96 16.01 8.11 -9.24
C ASN A 96 16.21 9.26 -10.24
N ASP A 97 16.18 8.98 -11.53
CA ASP A 97 16.29 10.00 -12.59
C ASP A 97 14.97 10.62 -13.03
N ILE A 98 13.84 10.24 -12.42
CA ILE A 98 12.50 10.62 -12.82
C ILE A 98 12.00 11.80 -12.00
N GLN A 99 11.61 12.89 -12.65
CA GLN A 99 10.91 14.01 -12.00
C GLN A 99 9.49 13.58 -11.63
N VAL A 100 9.07 13.90 -10.41
CA VAL A 100 7.75 13.51 -9.87
C VAL A 100 6.67 14.56 -10.17
N GLN A 101 7.08 15.77 -10.50
CA GLN A 101 6.13 16.85 -10.81
C GLN A 101 5.23 16.48 -12.00
N GLY A 102 3.93 16.60 -11.83
CA GLY A 102 2.92 16.27 -12.84
C GLY A 102 2.51 14.80 -12.90
N LYS A 103 3.12 13.94 -12.09
CA LYS A 103 2.70 12.54 -11.93
C LYS A 103 1.56 12.43 -10.92
N SER A 104 0.73 11.42 -11.09
CA SER A 104 -0.27 11.04 -10.09
C SER A 104 0.39 10.47 -8.84
N LEU A 105 -0.36 10.43 -7.72
CA LEU A 105 0.13 9.81 -6.48
C LEU A 105 0.46 8.33 -6.70
N THR A 106 -0.37 7.61 -7.44
CA THR A 106 -0.18 6.18 -7.75
C THR A 106 1.11 5.95 -8.51
N GLU A 107 1.36 6.69 -9.60
CA GLU A 107 2.62 6.59 -10.35
C GLU A 107 3.85 6.86 -9.49
N ALA A 108 3.78 7.83 -8.58
CA ALA A 108 4.87 8.12 -7.68
C ALA A 108 5.10 7.01 -6.65
N VAL A 109 4.01 6.42 -6.13
CA VAL A 109 4.08 5.29 -5.18
C VAL A 109 4.66 4.06 -5.87
N ASP A 110 4.25 3.76 -7.10
CA ASP A 110 4.76 2.62 -7.88
C ASP A 110 6.27 2.74 -8.15
N LEU A 111 6.75 3.96 -8.45
CA LEU A 111 8.19 4.22 -8.57
C LEU A 111 8.95 4.01 -7.25
N MET A 112 8.32 4.28 -6.10
CA MET A 112 8.94 4.09 -4.78
C MET A 112 8.93 2.63 -4.33
N ARG A 113 7.95 1.83 -4.73
CA ARG A 113 7.88 0.40 -4.47
C ARG A 113 8.95 -0.36 -5.26
N GLY A 114 9.20 -1.60 -4.90
CA GLY A 114 10.08 -2.50 -5.60
C GLY A 114 10.66 -3.60 -4.72
N PRO A 115 11.49 -4.49 -5.28
CA PRO A 115 12.05 -5.62 -4.56
C PRO A 115 12.84 -5.21 -3.32
N VAL A 116 12.64 -5.94 -2.23
CA VAL A 116 13.39 -5.77 -0.98
C VAL A 116 14.89 -5.92 -1.24
N GLY A 117 15.70 -5.07 -0.59
CA GLY A 117 17.15 -5.06 -0.75
C GLY A 117 17.66 -4.24 -1.94
N THR A 118 16.78 -3.65 -2.75
CA THR A 118 17.19 -2.75 -3.83
C THR A 118 17.26 -1.30 -3.37
N ASP A 119 18.22 -0.54 -3.89
CA ASP A 119 18.39 0.86 -3.57
C ASP A 119 17.56 1.77 -4.48
N ILE A 120 17.13 2.89 -3.92
CA ILE A 120 16.42 3.96 -4.62
C ILE A 120 16.93 5.32 -4.15
N GLU A 121 17.08 6.25 -5.07
CA GLU A 121 17.43 7.63 -4.76
C GLU A 121 16.17 8.50 -4.68
N ILE A 122 15.96 9.16 -3.55
CA ILE A 122 14.86 10.10 -3.34
C ILE A 122 15.42 11.50 -3.11
N THR A 123 15.04 12.44 -3.96
CA THR A 123 15.38 13.86 -3.78
C THR A 123 14.15 14.61 -3.28
N VAL A 124 14.32 15.32 -2.18
CA VAL A 124 13.24 16.11 -1.55
C VAL A 124 13.59 17.59 -1.43
N ARG A 125 12.55 18.42 -1.43
CA ARG A 125 12.60 19.80 -0.99
C ARG A 125 12.02 19.89 0.42
N ARG A 126 12.79 20.47 1.34
CA ARG A 126 12.40 20.66 2.75
C ARG A 126 12.31 22.14 3.06
N VAL A 127 11.24 22.55 3.73
CA VAL A 127 11.08 23.95 4.18
C VAL A 127 12.22 24.32 5.13
N GLY A 128 12.86 25.45 4.87
CA GLY A 128 14.03 25.91 5.63
C GLY A 128 15.39 25.49 5.06
N GLU A 129 15.42 24.53 4.13
CA GLU A 129 16.66 24.14 3.45
C GLU A 129 16.83 24.88 2.12
N LYS A 130 18.03 25.44 1.88
CA LYS A 130 18.33 26.18 0.66
C LYS A 130 18.48 25.28 -0.58
N LYS A 131 18.91 24.05 -0.38
CA LYS A 131 19.14 23.06 -1.44
C LYS A 131 18.22 21.87 -1.28
N ALA A 132 17.95 21.16 -2.39
CA ALA A 132 17.31 19.86 -2.34
C ALA A 132 18.22 18.85 -1.60
N LEU A 133 17.61 17.96 -0.84
CA LEU A 133 18.28 16.88 -0.12
C LEU A 133 18.08 15.59 -0.88
N THR A 134 19.16 14.82 -1.05
CA THR A 134 19.11 13.51 -1.72
C THR A 134 19.42 12.40 -0.72
N PHE A 135 18.59 11.37 -0.72
CA PHE A 135 18.71 10.21 0.15
C PHE A 135 18.77 8.94 -0.70
N ILE A 136 19.74 8.07 -0.43
CA ILE A 136 19.77 6.71 -0.95
C ILE A 136 19.12 5.82 0.11
N ILE A 137 18.10 5.06 -0.27
CA ILE A 137 17.30 4.26 0.63
C ILE A 137 17.24 2.84 0.09
N THR A 138 17.66 1.87 0.89
CA THR A 138 17.47 0.47 0.56
C THR A 138 16.06 0.04 0.94
N ARG A 139 15.28 -0.48 -0.02
CA ARG A 139 13.93 -0.98 0.22
C ARG A 139 13.95 -2.14 1.21
N ASP A 140 12.98 -2.16 2.10
CA ASP A 140 12.81 -3.21 3.11
C ASP A 140 11.35 -3.63 3.19
N ILE A 141 11.07 -4.69 3.93
CA ILE A 141 9.71 -5.15 4.20
C ILE A 141 9.00 -4.11 5.07
N ILE A 142 7.94 -3.53 4.55
CA ILE A 142 7.08 -2.59 5.27
C ILE A 142 5.82 -3.33 5.70
N LYS A 143 5.61 -3.45 7.00
CA LYS A 143 4.41 -4.07 7.56
C LYS A 143 3.28 -3.07 7.64
N VAL A 144 2.16 -3.43 7.04
CA VAL A 144 0.93 -2.61 7.13
C VAL A 144 0.23 -2.95 8.44
N ALA A 145 0.10 -1.96 9.31
CA ALA A 145 -0.66 -2.14 10.54
C ALA A 145 -2.16 -2.24 10.20
N SER A 146 -2.71 -3.46 10.26
CA SER A 146 -4.15 -3.69 10.11
C SER A 146 -4.94 -3.45 11.41
N VAL A 147 -4.24 -3.28 12.53
CA VAL A 147 -4.83 -3.09 13.86
C VAL A 147 -4.50 -1.72 14.41
N LYS A 148 -5.54 -0.96 14.77
CA LYS A 148 -5.44 0.27 15.57
C LYS A 148 -6.07 0.02 16.93
N SER A 149 -5.49 0.57 17.99
CA SER A 149 -5.99 0.32 19.34
C SER A 149 -5.82 1.53 20.24
N GLU A 150 -6.77 1.70 21.17
CA GLU A 150 -6.74 2.72 22.20
C GLU A 150 -7.47 2.24 23.46
N ILE A 151 -7.24 2.88 24.59
CA ILE A 151 -8.02 2.65 25.81
C ILE A 151 -9.07 3.74 25.93
N ILE A 152 -10.33 3.34 25.91
CA ILE A 152 -11.49 4.23 26.09
C ILE A 152 -11.93 4.13 27.56
N ASP A 153 -12.31 5.23 28.19
CA ASP A 153 -12.92 5.29 29.53
C ASP A 153 -12.14 4.57 30.66
N ASP A 154 -10.83 4.49 30.57
CA ASP A 154 -9.91 3.83 31.53
C ASP A 154 -10.16 2.32 31.76
N ARG A 155 -11.18 1.70 31.16
CA ARG A 155 -11.56 0.29 31.37
C ARG A 155 -11.77 -0.52 30.12
N THR A 156 -11.95 0.12 28.99
CA THR A 156 -12.30 -0.54 27.72
C THR A 156 -11.16 -0.41 26.73
N GLY A 157 -10.63 -1.56 26.30
CA GLY A 157 -9.69 -1.65 25.17
C GLY A 157 -10.47 -1.66 23.85
N TYR A 158 -10.29 -0.62 23.07
CA TYR A 158 -10.83 -0.56 21.71
C TYR A 158 -9.79 -1.05 20.73
N ILE A 159 -10.19 -1.97 19.86
CA ILE A 159 -9.35 -2.54 18.80
C ILE A 159 -10.12 -2.42 17.50
N ARG A 160 -9.58 -1.69 16.52
CA ARG A 160 -10.13 -1.62 15.17
C ARG A 160 -9.27 -2.45 14.24
N LEU A 161 -9.89 -3.43 13.59
CA LEU A 161 -9.27 -4.23 12.55
C LEU A 161 -9.74 -3.73 11.18
N THR A 162 -8.80 -3.26 10.35
CA THR A 162 -9.10 -2.64 9.04
C THR A 162 -9.16 -3.66 7.91
N SER A 163 -8.45 -4.79 8.02
CA SER A 163 -8.45 -5.90 7.05
C SER A 163 -7.93 -7.17 7.72
N PHE A 164 -8.27 -8.34 7.15
CA PHE A 164 -7.76 -9.63 7.62
C PHE A 164 -6.57 -10.07 6.77
N ASN A 165 -5.37 -9.61 7.11
CA ASN A 165 -4.12 -10.04 6.50
C ASN A 165 -3.39 -11.09 7.38
N GLU A 166 -2.30 -11.68 6.89
CA GLU A 166 -1.56 -12.75 7.59
C GLU A 166 -1.13 -12.39 9.01
N ASN A 167 -0.90 -11.11 9.29
CA ASN A 167 -0.42 -10.62 10.58
C ASN A 167 -1.55 -10.17 11.53
N SER A 168 -2.81 -10.23 11.11
CA SER A 168 -3.94 -9.63 11.84
C SER A 168 -4.17 -10.24 13.21
N SER A 169 -4.15 -11.57 13.33
CA SER A 169 -4.34 -12.27 14.60
C SER A 169 -3.24 -11.96 15.60
N ASP A 170 -1.99 -11.96 15.14
CA ASP A 170 -0.83 -11.69 15.99
C ASP A 170 -0.85 -10.23 16.49
N GLN A 171 -1.19 -9.28 15.61
CA GLN A 171 -1.33 -7.87 16.00
C GLN A 171 -2.44 -7.68 17.05
N ILE A 172 -3.60 -8.34 16.91
CA ILE A 172 -4.68 -8.28 17.91
C ILE A 172 -4.22 -8.90 19.22
N GLU A 173 -3.60 -10.07 19.18
CA GLU A 173 -3.09 -10.75 20.37
C GLU A 173 -2.09 -9.88 21.13
N ASP A 174 -1.18 -9.23 20.43
CA ASP A 174 -0.21 -8.32 21.03
C ASP A 174 -0.88 -7.12 21.71
N LYS A 175 -1.91 -6.53 21.06
CA LYS A 175 -2.67 -5.43 21.67
C LYS A 175 -3.48 -5.88 22.90
N ILE A 176 -4.06 -7.06 22.88
CA ILE A 176 -4.72 -7.64 24.05
C ILE A 176 -3.71 -7.87 25.19
N LYS A 177 -2.50 -8.38 24.89
CA LYS A 177 -1.43 -8.54 25.88
C LYS A 177 -0.99 -7.19 26.47
N GLU A 178 -0.86 -6.16 25.62
CA GLU A 178 -0.52 -4.80 26.05
C GLU A 178 -1.59 -4.23 27.00
N PHE A 179 -2.86 -4.37 26.64
CA PHE A 179 -3.99 -3.94 27.48
C PHE A 179 -4.04 -4.71 28.81
N LYS A 180 -3.81 -6.01 28.84
CA LYS A 180 -3.73 -6.80 30.07
C LYS A 180 -2.60 -6.34 30.98
N LYS A 181 -1.43 -6.01 30.42
CA LYS A 181 -0.29 -5.48 31.20
C LYS A 181 -0.60 -4.15 31.87
N SER A 182 -1.47 -3.32 31.29
CA SER A 182 -1.88 -2.05 31.91
C SER A 182 -2.64 -2.23 33.23
N GLY A 183 -3.25 -3.41 33.44
CA GLY A 183 -4.06 -3.74 34.62
C GLY A 183 -5.39 -2.98 34.71
N LYS A 184 -5.67 -2.09 33.79
CA LYS A 184 -6.86 -1.20 33.78
C LYS A 184 -8.00 -1.76 32.97
N VAL A 185 -7.71 -2.40 31.82
CA VAL A 185 -8.70 -2.84 30.84
C VAL A 185 -9.42 -4.10 31.32
N LYS A 186 -10.75 -4.05 31.33
CA LYS A 186 -11.63 -5.17 31.69
C LYS A 186 -12.56 -5.61 30.58
N ASN A 187 -12.87 -4.68 29.66
CA ASN A 187 -13.78 -4.88 28.55
C ASN A 187 -13.04 -4.66 27.22
N TYR A 188 -13.53 -5.29 26.16
CA TYR A 188 -12.96 -5.12 24.82
C TYR A 188 -14.05 -4.82 23.81
N ILE A 189 -13.75 -3.93 22.89
CA ILE A 189 -14.55 -3.64 21.69
C ILE A 189 -13.70 -3.98 20.49
N LEU A 190 -14.17 -4.90 19.64
CA LEU A 190 -13.59 -5.17 18.33
C LEU A 190 -14.43 -4.43 17.29
N ASP A 191 -13.84 -3.47 16.61
CA ASP A 191 -14.49 -2.68 15.55
C ASP A 191 -14.07 -3.20 14.16
N LEU A 192 -15.04 -3.73 13.42
CA LEU A 192 -14.88 -4.22 12.06
C LEU A 192 -15.57 -3.32 11.02
N ARG A 193 -16.00 -2.14 11.39
CA ARG A 193 -16.66 -1.22 10.45
C ARG A 193 -15.72 -0.80 9.34
N ASN A 194 -16.22 -0.86 8.10
CA ASN A 194 -15.45 -0.62 6.87
C ASN A 194 -14.27 -1.59 6.66
N ASN A 195 -14.33 -2.78 7.26
CA ASN A 195 -13.40 -3.86 6.97
C ASN A 195 -13.90 -4.62 5.72
N PRO A 196 -13.16 -4.64 4.61
CA PRO A 196 -13.59 -5.32 3.37
C PRO A 196 -13.51 -6.84 3.45
N GLY A 197 -12.91 -7.40 4.53
CA GLY A 197 -12.63 -8.82 4.66
C GLY A 197 -11.14 -9.14 4.57
N GLY A 198 -10.80 -10.25 3.91
CA GLY A 198 -9.45 -10.77 3.73
C GLY A 198 -9.37 -12.25 3.99
N LEU A 199 -8.33 -12.73 4.66
CA LEU A 199 -8.07 -14.14 4.90
C LEU A 199 -9.04 -14.75 5.91
N LEU A 200 -9.82 -15.75 5.45
CA LEU A 200 -10.72 -16.52 6.30
C LEU A 200 -9.98 -17.20 7.47
N SER A 201 -8.76 -17.70 7.22
CA SER A 201 -7.92 -18.30 8.25
C SER A 201 -7.62 -17.36 9.42
N GLN A 202 -7.49 -16.07 9.15
CA GLN A 202 -7.27 -15.05 10.17
C GLN A 202 -8.56 -14.72 10.92
N ALA A 203 -9.69 -14.67 10.22
CA ALA A 203 -10.99 -14.46 10.85
C ALA A 203 -11.37 -15.60 11.81
N ILE A 204 -10.91 -16.84 11.54
CA ILE A 204 -11.12 -17.99 12.43
C ILE A 204 -10.21 -17.95 13.65
N LYS A 205 -9.00 -17.37 13.53
CA LYS A 205 -8.03 -17.26 14.64
C LYS A 205 -8.36 -16.17 15.64
N ILE A 206 -9.03 -15.10 15.19
CA ILE A 206 -9.44 -13.95 15.98
C ILE A 206 -10.75 -14.24 16.72
#